data_ba9d0e8ca9536830e22798dd31f10cc2
#
_entry.id   ba9d0e8ca9536830e22798dd31f10cc2
#
_cell.length_a   1.000
_cell.length_b   1.000
_cell.length_c   1.000
_cell.angle_alpha   90.00
_cell.angle_beta   90.00
_cell.angle_gamma   90.00
#
_symmetry.space_group_name_H-M   'P 1'
#
loop_
_entity.id
_entity.type
_entity.pdbx_description
1 polymer ?
#
loop_
_entity_poly.entity_id
_entity_poly.type
_entity_poly.pdbx_seq_one_letter_code
_entity_poly.pdbx_strand_id
1 'polypeptide(L)'
;YLVDRAKDMVLRGGENVYCAEVENAVFEHPDVAECVVFAVPDERLGEEVGAAIHPKPGTSPDAESIRAHCKGLLAPYKVPRYLWFMDEPLPRNASGKFLKRELRETLKIDDAA
;
A
#
# COMPACT_ATOMS: atom_id res chain seq x y z
N TYR A 1 -1.27 -17.04 11.40
CA TYR A 1 -2.55 -17.56 11.73
C TYR A 1 -3.65 -16.68 11.14
N LEU A 2 -4.81 -17.25 10.94
CA LEU A 2 -5.90 -16.57 10.22
C LEU A 2 -6.37 -15.29 10.90
N VAL A 3 -6.29 -15.25 12.20
CA VAL A 3 -6.73 -14.08 12.97
C VAL A 3 -5.92 -12.83 12.58
N ASP A 4 -4.63 -13.01 12.35
CA ASP A 4 -3.77 -11.88 11.98
C ASP A 4 -4.17 -11.32 10.61
N ARG A 5 -4.53 -12.20 9.69
CA ARG A 5 -4.98 -11.77 8.37
C ARG A 5 -6.27 -10.99 8.44
N ALA A 6 -7.19 -11.44 9.28
CA ALA A 6 -8.47 -10.78 9.41
C ALA A 6 -8.33 -9.34 9.93
N LYS A 7 -7.21 -9.04 10.60
CA LYS A 7 -6.96 -7.71 11.14
C LYS A 7 -6.13 -6.84 10.20
N ASP A 8 -5.72 -7.38 9.06
CA ASP A 8 -4.89 -6.64 8.11
C ASP A 8 -5.77 -5.75 7.25
N MET A 9 -6.25 -4.68 7.85
CA MET A 9 -7.11 -3.72 7.17
C MET A 9 -6.87 -2.33 7.71
N VAL A 10 -7.30 -1.33 6.94
CA VAL A 10 -7.23 0.07 7.29
C VAL A 10 -8.62 0.52 7.73
N LEU A 11 -8.72 1.16 8.89
CA LEU A 11 -9.98 1.70 9.40
C LEU A 11 -10.05 3.19 9.02
N ARG A 12 -10.55 3.46 7.84
CA ARG A 12 -10.58 4.81 7.27
C ARG A 12 -11.93 5.46 7.50
N GLY A 13 -11.99 6.27 8.57
CA GLY A 13 -13.21 7.03 8.86
C GLY A 13 -14.46 6.18 9.00
N GLY A 14 -14.32 4.99 9.60
CA GLY A 14 -15.45 4.07 9.75
C GLY A 14 -15.60 3.08 8.60
N GLU A 15 -14.82 3.25 7.55
CA GLU A 15 -14.83 2.32 6.42
C GLU A 15 -13.70 1.29 6.58
N ASN A 16 -14.01 0.03 6.32
CA ASN A 16 -13.02 -1.04 6.38
C ASN A 16 -12.39 -1.23 5.00
N VAL A 17 -11.09 -1.00 4.91
CA VAL A 17 -10.35 -1.22 3.67
C VAL A 17 -9.38 -2.38 3.89
N TYR A 18 -9.60 -3.48 3.19
CA TYR A 18 -8.75 -4.66 3.34
C TYR A 18 -7.49 -4.50 2.51
N CYS A 19 -6.33 -4.61 3.18
CA CYS A 19 -5.05 -4.41 2.52
C CYS A 19 -4.85 -5.35 1.34
N ALA A 20 -5.28 -6.61 1.46
CA ALA A 20 -5.13 -7.58 0.38
C ALA A 20 -5.88 -7.17 -0.89
N GLU A 21 -7.05 -6.58 -0.73
CA GLU A 21 -7.83 -6.11 -1.87
C GLU A 21 -7.08 -5.01 -2.63
N VAL A 22 -6.52 -4.06 -1.88
CA VAL A 22 -5.78 -2.95 -2.49
C VAL A 22 -4.48 -3.44 -3.10
N GLU A 23 -3.78 -4.36 -2.42
CA GLU A 23 -2.55 -4.93 -2.95
C GLU A 23 -2.78 -5.61 -4.28
N ASN A 24 -3.85 -6.40 -4.38
CA ASN A 24 -4.16 -7.10 -5.62
C ASN A 24 -4.44 -6.12 -6.76
N ALA A 25 -5.15 -5.04 -6.48
CA ALA A 25 -5.44 -4.03 -7.49
C ALA A 25 -4.16 -3.34 -7.97
N VAL A 26 -3.27 -2.99 -7.04
CA VAL A 26 -2.01 -2.33 -7.39
C VAL A 26 -1.12 -3.27 -8.19
N PHE A 27 -1.10 -4.56 -7.85
CA PHE A 27 -0.28 -5.54 -8.57
C PHE A 27 -0.71 -5.73 -10.02
N GLU A 28 -1.94 -5.40 -10.36
CA GLU A 28 -2.38 -5.50 -11.75
C GLU A 28 -1.77 -4.42 -12.63
N HIS A 29 -1.17 -3.39 -12.03
CA HIS A 29 -0.44 -2.39 -12.80
C HIS A 29 0.84 -3.03 -13.36
N PRO A 30 1.09 -2.92 -14.68
CA PRO A 30 2.21 -3.64 -15.31
C PRO A 30 3.60 -3.23 -14.80
N ASP A 31 3.74 -2.05 -14.23
CA ASP A 31 5.04 -1.56 -13.77
C ASP A 31 5.34 -1.88 -12.32
N VAL A 32 4.45 -2.56 -11.61
CA VAL A 32 4.63 -2.88 -10.20
C VAL A 32 5.25 -4.26 -10.03
N ALA A 33 6.43 -4.32 -9.40
CA ALA A 33 7.08 -5.59 -9.08
C ALA A 33 6.68 -6.09 -7.69
N GLU A 34 6.63 -5.17 -6.71
CA GLU A 34 6.23 -5.50 -5.35
C GLU A 34 5.36 -4.39 -4.78
N CYS A 35 4.44 -4.76 -3.91
CA CYS A 35 3.55 -3.80 -3.28
C CYS A 35 3.13 -4.30 -1.91
N VAL A 36 3.14 -3.40 -0.93
CA VAL A 36 2.64 -3.68 0.42
C VAL A 36 1.72 -2.53 0.81
N VAL A 37 0.51 -2.85 1.23
CA VAL A 37 -0.47 -1.86 1.68
C VAL A 37 -0.62 -1.94 3.19
N PHE A 38 -0.67 -0.78 3.84
CA PHE A 38 -0.76 -0.72 5.30
C PHE A 38 -1.50 0.54 5.74
N ALA A 39 -1.87 0.57 7.02
CA ALA A 39 -2.54 1.72 7.61
C ALA A 39 -1.53 2.81 7.96
N VAL A 40 -1.88 4.05 7.61
CA VAL A 40 -1.09 5.23 7.97
C VAL A 40 -1.93 6.03 8.96
N PRO A 41 -1.39 6.41 10.11
CA PRO A 41 -2.15 7.22 11.08
C PRO A 41 -2.64 8.52 10.46
N ASP A 42 -3.89 8.88 10.73
CA ASP A 42 -4.50 10.10 10.22
C ASP A 42 -5.33 10.74 11.31
N GLU A 43 -5.16 12.03 11.54
CA GLU A 43 -5.84 12.74 12.61
C GLU A 43 -7.35 12.80 12.41
N ARG A 44 -7.79 12.92 11.17
CA ARG A 44 -9.20 13.11 10.85
C ARG A 44 -9.95 11.79 10.73
N LEU A 45 -9.34 10.81 10.09
CA LEU A 45 -9.99 9.56 9.76
C LEU A 45 -9.58 8.40 10.65
N GLY A 46 -8.61 8.62 11.52
CA GLY A 46 -8.00 7.58 12.33
C GLY A 46 -6.90 6.88 11.57
N GLU A 47 -7.19 6.37 10.40
CA GLU A 47 -6.22 5.74 9.52
C GLU A 47 -6.51 6.07 8.07
N GLU A 48 -5.47 6.04 7.25
CA GLU A 48 -5.57 6.24 5.82
C GLU A 48 -4.80 5.14 5.11
N VAL A 49 -5.10 4.92 3.84
CA VAL A 49 -4.47 3.85 3.06
C VAL A 49 -3.12 4.31 2.53
N GLY A 50 -2.07 3.53 2.83
CA GLY A 50 -0.74 3.78 2.30
C GLY A 50 -0.20 2.54 1.59
N ALA A 51 0.64 2.73 0.59
CA ALA A 51 1.23 1.63 -0.15
C ALA A 51 2.69 1.92 -0.46
N ALA A 52 3.55 0.94 -0.20
CA ALA A 52 4.94 0.97 -0.61
C ALA A 52 5.06 0.14 -1.87
N ILE A 53 5.68 0.70 -2.91
CA ILE A 53 5.75 0.07 -4.23
C ILE A 53 7.20 -0.01 -4.67
N HIS A 54 7.59 -1.20 -5.13
CA HIS A 54 8.88 -1.39 -5.79
C HIS A 54 8.59 -1.60 -7.28
N PRO A 55 8.93 -0.63 -8.15
CA PRO A 55 8.66 -0.77 -9.58
C PRO A 55 9.54 -1.83 -10.24
N LYS A 56 9.06 -2.36 -11.35
CA LYS A 56 9.87 -3.28 -12.15
C LYS A 56 11.08 -2.54 -12.74
N PRO A 57 12.21 -3.23 -12.93
CA PRO A 57 13.39 -2.61 -13.51
C PRO A 57 13.09 -1.96 -14.86
N GLY A 58 13.61 -0.75 -15.05
CA GLY A 58 13.40 -0.04 -16.30
C GLY A 58 12.08 0.72 -16.39
N THR A 59 11.26 0.70 -15.34
CA THR A 59 10.00 1.44 -15.31
C THR A 59 10.04 2.55 -14.28
N SER A 60 9.19 3.56 -14.47
CA SER A 60 9.10 4.70 -13.54
C SER A 60 7.64 5.13 -13.44
N PRO A 61 6.78 4.29 -12.86
CA PRO A 61 5.38 4.66 -12.68
C PRO A 61 5.27 5.83 -11.70
N ASP A 62 4.32 6.73 -11.94
CA ASP A 62 4.09 7.82 -11.00
C ASP A 62 2.85 7.53 -10.16
N ALA A 63 2.65 8.34 -9.11
CA ALA A 63 1.54 8.14 -8.19
C ALA A 63 0.20 8.27 -8.89
N GLU A 64 0.10 9.21 -9.83
CA GLU A 64 -1.15 9.44 -10.56
C GLU A 64 -1.52 8.23 -11.41
N SER A 65 -0.55 7.62 -12.06
CA SER A 65 -0.75 6.42 -12.86
C SER A 65 -1.27 5.26 -11.99
N ILE A 66 -0.65 5.07 -10.83
CA ILE A 66 -1.06 4.01 -9.90
C ILE A 66 -2.47 4.27 -9.38
N ARG A 67 -2.77 5.51 -9.00
CA ARG A 67 -4.09 5.85 -8.49
C ARG A 67 -5.17 5.72 -9.55
N ALA A 68 -4.88 6.16 -10.76
CA ALA A 68 -5.83 6.03 -11.87
C ALA A 68 -6.15 4.58 -12.16
N HIS A 69 -5.13 3.71 -12.12
CA HIS A 69 -5.30 2.28 -12.30
C HIS A 69 -6.21 1.71 -11.20
N CYS A 70 -5.96 2.09 -9.96
CA CYS A 70 -6.74 1.60 -8.82
C CYS A 70 -8.19 2.07 -8.89
N LYS A 71 -8.44 3.29 -9.38
CA LYS A 71 -9.80 3.83 -9.48
C LYS A 71 -10.69 2.99 -10.38
N GLY A 72 -10.12 2.30 -11.34
CA GLY A 72 -10.86 1.41 -12.20
C GLY A 72 -11.22 0.08 -11.56
N LEU A 73 -10.57 -0.25 -10.44
CA LEU A 73 -10.72 -1.54 -9.78
C LEU A 73 -11.28 -1.45 -8.37
N LEU A 74 -11.16 -0.29 -7.72
CA LEU A 74 -11.50 -0.12 -6.31
C LEU A 74 -12.46 1.07 -6.14
N ALA A 75 -13.22 1.03 -5.04
CA ALA A 75 -14.00 2.19 -4.63
C ALA A 75 -13.04 3.36 -4.33
N PRO A 76 -13.48 4.62 -4.54
CA PRO A 76 -12.60 5.77 -4.34
C PRO A 76 -11.90 5.83 -2.98
N TYR A 77 -12.59 5.46 -1.90
CA TYR A 77 -12.00 5.52 -0.56
C TYR A 77 -10.96 4.43 -0.32
N LYS A 78 -10.87 3.44 -1.20
CA LYS A 78 -9.88 2.35 -1.09
C LYS A 78 -8.60 2.64 -1.85
N VAL A 79 -8.58 3.67 -2.69
CA VAL A 79 -7.38 4.04 -3.45
C VAL A 79 -6.33 4.60 -2.47
N PRO A 80 -5.06 4.12 -2.56
CA PRO A 80 -4.03 4.60 -1.63
C PRO A 80 -3.85 6.10 -1.66
N ARG A 81 -3.94 6.72 -0.49
CA ARG A 81 -3.71 8.14 -0.33
C ARG A 81 -2.21 8.46 -0.38
N TYR A 82 -1.41 7.60 0.23
CA TYR A 82 0.03 7.78 0.29
C TYR A 82 0.73 6.66 -0.48
N LEU A 83 1.66 7.05 -1.35
CA LEU A 83 2.43 6.08 -2.13
C LEU A 83 3.90 6.38 -1.95
N TRP A 84 4.68 5.34 -1.66
CA TRP A 84 6.13 5.44 -1.55
C TRP A 84 6.74 4.52 -2.60
N PHE A 85 7.57 5.08 -3.47
CA PHE A 85 8.25 4.31 -4.51
C PHE A 85 9.66 3.97 -4.02
N MET A 86 9.93 2.66 -3.92
CA MET A 86 11.17 2.16 -3.35
C MET A 86 12.10 1.68 -4.45
N ASP A 87 13.35 2.13 -4.43
CA ASP A 87 14.34 1.72 -5.43
C ASP A 87 14.83 0.30 -5.22
N GLU A 88 14.64 -0.24 -4.02
CA GLU A 88 15.08 -1.57 -3.66
C GLU A 88 13.90 -2.46 -3.32
N PRO A 89 14.07 -3.79 -3.40
CA PRO A 89 13.01 -4.70 -3.00
C PRO A 89 12.54 -4.41 -1.58
N LEU A 90 11.25 -4.62 -1.35
CA LEU A 90 10.66 -4.34 -0.04
C LEU A 90 11.18 -5.35 1.00
N PRO A 91 11.36 -4.93 2.26
CA PRO A 91 11.90 -5.83 3.29
C PRO A 91 10.96 -6.99 3.58
N ARG A 92 11.56 -8.16 3.76
CA ARG A 92 10.85 -9.39 4.06
C ARG A 92 11.54 -10.14 5.20
N ASN A 93 10.75 -10.92 5.94
CA ASN A 93 11.34 -11.78 6.97
C ASN A 93 11.82 -13.10 6.34
N ALA A 94 12.33 -14.00 7.17
CA ALA A 94 12.85 -15.29 6.70
C ALA A 94 11.80 -16.16 6.00
N SER A 95 10.52 -15.93 6.30
CA SER A 95 9.43 -16.65 5.67
C SER A 95 9.00 -16.04 4.34
N GLY A 96 9.63 -14.94 3.92
CA GLY A 96 9.27 -14.25 2.69
C GLY A 96 8.11 -13.29 2.83
N LYS A 97 7.64 -13.06 4.05
CA LYS A 97 6.52 -12.17 4.32
C LYS A 97 7.01 -10.73 4.47
N PHE A 98 6.31 -9.79 3.86
CA PHE A 98 6.68 -8.38 3.95
C PHE A 98 6.61 -7.85 5.38
N LEU A 99 7.58 -7.01 5.73
CA LEU A 99 7.68 -6.44 7.07
C LEU A 99 6.92 -5.12 7.15
N LYS A 100 5.60 -5.19 7.21
CA LYS A 100 4.74 -4.00 7.22
C LYS A 100 5.05 -3.05 8.37
N ARG A 101 5.31 -3.59 9.54
CA ARG A 101 5.62 -2.76 10.71
C ARG A 101 6.85 -1.90 10.46
N GLU A 102 7.90 -2.50 9.88
CA GLU A 102 9.12 -1.78 9.58
C GLU A 102 8.87 -0.67 8.57
N LEU A 103 8.09 -0.95 7.54
CA LEU A 103 7.74 0.07 6.55
C LEU A 103 6.95 1.21 7.18
N ARG A 104 6.01 0.91 8.04
CA ARG A 104 5.21 1.92 8.71
C ARG A 104 6.05 2.83 9.61
N GLU A 105 7.12 2.30 10.18
CA GLU A 105 8.00 3.06 11.07
C GLU A 105 9.03 3.88 10.32
N THR A 106 9.45 3.42 9.15
CA THR A 106 10.51 4.10 8.38
C THR A 106 10.00 5.05 7.32
N LEU A 107 8.84 4.78 6.74
CA LEU A 107 8.28 5.64 5.70
C LEU A 107 7.50 6.80 6.33
N LYS A 108 7.77 8.00 5.83
CA LYS A 108 7.15 9.22 6.37
C LYS A 108 6.18 9.82 5.38
N ILE A 109 5.10 10.38 5.92
CA ILE A 109 4.07 11.01 5.09
C ILE A 109 4.66 12.09 4.19
N ASP A 110 5.65 12.84 4.70
CA ASP A 110 6.28 13.92 3.92
C ASP A 110 7.00 13.41 2.67
N ASP A 111 7.41 12.14 2.66
CA ASP A 111 8.11 11.53 1.53
C ASP A 111 7.16 10.85 0.56
N ALA A 112 5.87 10.80 0.87
CA ALA A 112 4.89 10.13 0.02
C ALA A 112 4.56 10.97 -1.20
N ALA A 113 4.25 10.28 -2.28
CA ALA A 113 3.81 10.93 -3.50
C ALA A 113 2.35 11.36 -3.44
#